data_3995406c9f7a844ac19ec54000866ee1
#
_entry.id   3995406c9f7a844ac19ec54000866ee1
#
_cell.length_a   1.000
_cell.length_b   1.000
_cell.length_c   1.000
_cell.angle_alpha   90.00
_cell.angle_beta   90.00
_cell.angle_gamma   90.00
#
_symmetry.space_group_name_H-M   'P 1'
#
loop_
_entity.id
_entity.type
_entity.pdbx_description
1 polymer ?
#
loop_
_entity_poly.entity_id
_entity_poly.type
_entity_poly.pdbx_seq_one_letter_code
_entity_poly.pdbx_strand_id
1 'polypeptide(L)'
;GDKPTMELLVANTSDRLYTPVLMHLPPYLSAVAIPEKLGRGRTGKIKITLDTEKLPKLGLTTASVYLSRFLGDKVGEENEIPVSAVLLPDFSHISQQERLNPPAIHLSAEELQMGELESDEKKAHTIIIKNVGKSNLEIRDLQVFNSALGVQLKKRVLKPGASTKLKIT
;
A
#
# COMPACT_ATOMS: atom_id res chain seq x y z
N GLY A 1 -2.55 5.80 17.24
CA GLY A 1 -2.00 5.33 15.96
C GLY A 1 -0.49 5.53 15.91
N ASP A 2 0.20 4.63 15.26
CA ASP A 2 1.65 4.73 15.09
C ASP A 2 2.01 5.86 14.12
N LYS A 3 3.19 6.47 14.35
CA LYS A 3 3.76 7.49 13.47
C LYS A 3 5.16 7.11 13.02
N PRO A 4 5.29 6.06 12.19
CA PRO A 4 6.59 5.66 11.66
C PRO A 4 7.21 6.76 10.81
N THR A 5 8.54 6.80 10.81
CA THR A 5 9.31 7.80 10.08
C THR A 5 10.31 7.14 9.15
N MET A 6 10.58 7.79 8.02
CA MET A 6 11.65 7.45 7.09
C MET A 6 12.45 8.69 6.75
N GLU A 7 13.68 8.51 6.28
CA GLU A 7 14.56 9.59 5.90
C GLU A 7 14.96 9.49 4.44
N LEU A 8 14.83 10.59 3.72
CA LEU A 8 15.30 10.76 2.36
C LEU A 8 16.55 11.62 2.40
N LEU A 9 17.68 11.11 1.90
CA LEU A 9 18.91 11.89 1.79
C LEU A 9 18.84 12.82 0.58
N VAL A 10 19.24 14.07 0.78
CA VAL A 10 19.24 15.12 -0.25
C VAL A 10 20.59 15.81 -0.28
N ALA A 11 21.12 16.02 -1.48
CA ALA A 11 22.34 16.78 -1.71
C ALA A 11 22.05 18.01 -2.58
N ASN A 12 22.58 19.16 -2.18
CA ASN A 12 22.57 20.36 -3.02
C ASN A 12 23.80 20.39 -3.92
N THR A 13 23.63 20.06 -5.18
CA THR A 13 24.68 20.09 -6.19
C THR A 13 24.76 21.43 -6.95
N SER A 14 23.85 22.36 -6.66
CA SER A 14 23.83 23.69 -7.27
C SER A 14 24.78 24.67 -6.58
N ASP A 15 24.97 25.81 -7.16
CA ASP A 15 25.74 26.92 -6.60
C ASP A 15 24.94 27.86 -5.69
N ARG A 16 23.67 27.61 -5.52
CA ARG A 16 22.72 28.44 -4.76
C ARG A 16 22.27 27.74 -3.46
N LEU A 17 21.76 28.54 -2.54
CA LEU A 17 21.08 28.03 -1.36
C LEU A 17 19.80 27.32 -1.78
N TYR A 18 19.61 26.10 -1.26
CA TYR A 18 18.48 25.24 -1.61
C TYR A 18 17.64 24.88 -0.38
N THR A 19 16.33 24.97 -0.52
CA THR A 19 15.36 24.52 0.49
C THR A 19 14.65 23.28 -0.04
N PRO A 20 14.96 22.06 0.46
CA PRO A 20 14.29 20.84 0.04
C PRO A 20 12.83 20.86 0.47
N VAL A 21 11.93 20.65 -0.49
CA VAL A 21 10.48 20.58 -0.23
C VAL A 21 9.90 19.38 -0.95
N LEU A 22 9.07 18.60 -0.27
CA LEU A 22 8.24 17.58 -0.91
C LEU A 22 6.87 18.17 -1.26
N MET A 23 6.51 18.04 -2.51
CA MET A 23 5.24 18.49 -3.07
C MET A 23 4.24 17.32 -3.12
N HIS A 24 2.95 17.65 -3.16
CA HIS A 24 1.83 16.69 -3.28
C HIS A 24 1.78 15.64 -2.15
N LEU A 25 2.15 16.06 -0.93
CA LEU A 25 2.00 15.21 0.24
C LEU A 25 0.51 14.89 0.50
N PRO A 26 0.13 13.60 0.51
CA PRO A 26 -1.22 13.24 0.93
C PRO A 26 -1.43 13.55 2.44
N PRO A 27 -2.69 13.66 2.92
CA PRO A 27 -2.99 14.09 4.29
C PRO A 27 -2.37 13.23 5.41
N TYR A 28 -2.02 11.99 5.10
CA TYR A 28 -1.39 11.06 6.02
C TYR A 28 0.15 11.14 6.05
N LEU A 29 0.77 12.00 5.22
CA LEU A 29 2.22 12.22 5.25
C LEU A 29 2.54 13.66 5.65
N SER A 30 3.61 13.81 6.42
CA SER A 30 4.25 15.09 6.68
C SER A 30 5.76 14.97 6.46
N ALA A 31 6.41 16.09 6.09
CA ALA A 31 7.83 16.09 5.78
C ALA A 31 8.51 17.33 6.35
N VAL A 32 9.72 17.14 6.87
CA VAL A 32 10.57 18.22 7.42
C VAL A 32 11.99 18.04 6.93
N ALA A 33 12.56 19.08 6.30
CA ALA A 33 13.97 19.10 5.88
C ALA A 33 14.89 19.41 7.07
N ILE A 34 16.01 18.69 7.18
CA ILE A 34 17.01 18.84 8.23
C ILE A 34 18.43 18.86 7.60
N PRO A 35 19.12 19.98 7.57
CA PRO A 35 18.66 21.32 7.93
C PRO A 35 17.61 21.85 6.92
N GLU A 36 16.86 22.88 7.30
CA GLU A 36 15.84 23.50 6.43
C GLU A 36 16.43 24.02 5.11
N LYS A 37 17.67 24.51 5.14
CA LYS A 37 18.36 25.06 3.99
C LYS A 37 19.73 24.40 3.81
N LEU A 38 20.05 24.05 2.57
CA LEU A 38 21.30 23.43 2.19
C LEU A 38 22.16 24.42 1.36
N GLY A 39 23.34 24.75 1.86
CA GLY A 39 24.32 25.48 1.09
C GLY A 39 24.92 24.64 -0.05
N ARG A 40 25.68 25.27 -0.93
CA ARG A 40 26.40 24.61 -2.05
C ARG A 40 27.19 23.40 -1.56
N GLY A 41 27.05 22.25 -2.23
CA GLY A 41 27.76 21.00 -1.94
C GLY A 41 27.41 20.35 -0.59
N ARG A 42 26.39 20.85 0.10
CA ARG A 42 25.96 20.30 1.38
C ARG A 42 24.89 19.24 1.19
N THR A 43 24.88 18.28 2.10
CA THR A 43 23.87 17.22 2.22
C THR A 43 22.98 17.46 3.42
N GLY A 44 21.77 16.97 3.34
CA GLY A 44 20.80 16.96 4.41
C GLY A 44 19.85 15.79 4.25
N LYS A 45 18.78 15.79 5.03
CA LYS A 45 17.74 14.78 4.95
C LYS A 45 16.34 15.40 5.06
N ILE A 46 15.38 14.76 4.44
CA ILE A 46 13.97 15.02 4.66
C ILE A 46 13.43 13.89 5.51
N LYS A 47 12.95 14.21 6.70
CA LYS A 47 12.25 13.27 7.57
C LYS A 47 10.79 13.26 7.18
N ILE A 48 10.30 12.11 6.70
CA ILE A 48 8.91 11.88 6.34
C ILE A 48 8.25 11.11 7.48
N THR A 49 7.11 11.58 7.95
CA THR A 49 6.32 10.92 9.00
C THR A 49 4.98 10.49 8.44
N LEU A 50 4.63 9.22 8.63
CA LEU A 50 3.34 8.65 8.29
C LEU A 50 2.43 8.68 9.53
N ASP A 51 1.25 9.27 9.39
CA ASP A 51 0.18 9.21 10.39
C ASP A 51 -0.79 8.07 10.02
N THR A 52 -0.68 6.94 10.73
CA THR A 52 -1.47 5.74 10.42
C THR A 52 -2.97 5.91 10.66
N GLU A 53 -3.38 6.86 11.51
CA GLU A 53 -4.80 7.17 11.75
C GLU A 53 -5.47 7.84 10.54
N LYS A 54 -4.68 8.47 9.69
CA LYS A 54 -5.17 9.14 8.49
C LYS A 54 -5.12 8.28 7.23
N LEU A 55 -4.62 7.05 7.33
CA LEU A 55 -4.65 6.12 6.20
C LEU A 55 -6.09 5.75 5.84
N PRO A 56 -6.45 5.73 4.55
CA PRO A 56 -7.85 5.59 4.13
C PRO A 56 -8.42 4.18 4.39
N LYS A 57 -7.56 3.16 4.48
CA LYS A 57 -7.98 1.76 4.63
C LYS A 57 -6.84 0.87 5.13
N LEU A 58 -7.20 -0.34 5.59
CA LEU A 58 -6.25 -1.42 5.83
C LEU A 58 -5.63 -1.92 4.52
N GLY A 59 -4.44 -2.52 4.63
CA GLY A 59 -3.70 -3.05 3.49
C GLY A 59 -2.80 -2.01 2.83
N LEU A 60 -2.50 -2.21 1.56
CA LEU A 60 -1.56 -1.36 0.81
C LEU A 60 -2.19 -0.03 0.40
N THR A 61 -1.50 1.04 0.73
CA THR A 61 -1.74 2.40 0.22
C THR A 61 -0.48 2.87 -0.50
N THR A 62 -0.64 3.38 -1.70
CA THR A 62 0.45 3.95 -2.52
C THR A 62 0.17 5.41 -2.83
N ALA A 63 1.22 6.20 -2.93
CA ALA A 63 1.17 7.58 -3.38
C ALA A 63 2.49 7.96 -4.06
N SER A 64 2.47 9.02 -4.86
CA SER A 64 3.67 9.67 -5.37
C SER A 64 3.79 11.04 -4.72
N VAL A 65 4.96 11.33 -4.18
CA VAL A 65 5.37 12.67 -3.73
C VAL A 65 6.51 13.15 -4.62
N TYR A 66 6.77 14.44 -4.67
CA TYR A 66 7.72 14.99 -5.63
C TYR A 66 8.69 15.91 -4.92
N LEU A 67 9.99 15.71 -5.16
CA LEU A 67 11.00 16.61 -4.62
C LEU A 67 11.11 17.87 -5.48
N SER A 68 10.86 19.04 -4.90
CA SER A 68 11.14 20.32 -5.57
C SER A 68 12.66 20.54 -5.65
N ARG A 69 13.21 20.55 -6.84
CA ARG A 69 14.67 20.75 -7.10
C ARG A 69 15.07 22.22 -7.06
N PHE A 70 14.11 23.12 -7.31
CA PHE A 70 14.28 24.57 -7.29
C PHE A 70 12.93 25.26 -7.10
N LEU A 71 12.93 26.53 -6.77
CA LEU A 71 11.68 27.31 -6.60
C LEU A 71 10.89 27.38 -7.93
N GLY A 72 9.63 26.92 -7.87
CA GLY A 72 8.76 26.84 -9.04
C GLY A 72 8.93 25.56 -9.87
N ASP A 73 9.62 24.55 -9.35
CA ASP A 73 9.72 23.24 -9.99
C ASP A 73 8.36 22.58 -10.19
N LYS A 74 8.21 21.87 -11.30
CA LYS A 74 6.98 21.14 -11.64
C LYS A 74 7.12 19.67 -11.29
N VAL A 75 5.99 19.01 -11.05
CA VAL A 75 5.95 17.56 -10.87
C VAL A 75 6.22 16.85 -12.21
N GLY A 76 7.03 15.79 -12.16
CA GLY A 76 7.40 14.99 -13.31
C GLY A 76 8.09 13.71 -12.86
N GLU A 77 8.32 12.79 -13.78
CA GLU A 77 8.98 11.51 -13.50
C GLU A 77 10.37 11.68 -12.87
N GLU A 78 11.08 12.74 -13.26
CA GLU A 78 12.45 13.03 -12.82
C GLU A 78 12.57 13.48 -11.36
N ASN A 79 11.48 13.86 -10.71
CA ASN A 79 11.46 14.25 -9.30
C ASN A 79 10.40 13.48 -8.49
N GLU A 80 9.82 12.44 -9.08
CA GLU A 80 8.85 11.56 -8.43
C GLU A 80 9.54 10.63 -7.42
N ILE A 81 8.89 10.50 -6.26
CA ILE A 81 9.29 9.58 -5.20
C ILE A 81 8.06 8.74 -4.86
N PRO A 82 8.03 7.46 -5.27
CA PRO A 82 6.94 6.57 -4.91
C PRO A 82 7.00 6.23 -3.41
N VAL A 83 5.87 6.31 -2.74
CA VAL A 83 5.72 5.96 -1.32
C VAL A 83 4.66 4.89 -1.20
N SER A 84 4.94 3.85 -0.43
CA SER A 84 3.98 2.80 -0.09
C SER A 84 3.95 2.54 1.41
N ALA A 85 2.77 2.24 1.92
CA ALA A 85 2.56 1.85 3.30
C ALA A 85 1.56 0.70 3.37
N VAL A 86 1.80 -0.26 4.26
CA VAL A 86 0.88 -1.36 4.54
C VAL A 86 0.35 -1.19 5.96
N LEU A 87 -0.94 -0.88 6.08
CA LEU A 87 -1.63 -0.82 7.37
C LEU A 87 -2.19 -2.19 7.72
N LEU A 88 -1.64 -2.80 8.75
CA LEU A 88 -2.10 -4.10 9.25
C LEU A 88 -3.25 -3.92 10.25
N PRO A 89 -4.18 -4.90 10.36
CA PRO A 89 -5.17 -4.90 11.43
C PRO A 89 -4.49 -4.98 12.80
N ASP A 90 -5.10 -4.32 13.79
CA ASP A 90 -4.69 -4.49 15.18
C ASP A 90 -5.23 -5.82 15.75
N PHE A 91 -4.32 -6.70 16.13
CA PHE A 91 -4.60 -8.01 16.73
C PHE A 91 -4.31 -8.04 18.25
N SER A 92 -4.09 -6.89 18.89
CA SER A 92 -3.76 -6.81 20.32
C SER A 92 -4.89 -7.35 21.21
N HIS A 93 -6.13 -7.23 20.74
CA HIS A 93 -7.34 -7.68 21.45
C HIS A 93 -7.68 -9.19 21.24
N ILE A 94 -6.94 -9.89 20.39
CA ILE A 94 -7.18 -11.33 20.14
C ILE A 94 -6.73 -12.14 21.35
N SER A 95 -7.59 -13.00 21.87
CA SER A 95 -7.32 -13.88 22.99
C SER A 95 -6.19 -14.88 22.65
N GLN A 96 -5.53 -15.41 23.70
CA GLN A 96 -4.50 -16.43 23.51
C GLN A 96 -5.05 -17.69 22.81
N GLN A 97 -6.30 -18.07 23.09
CA GLN A 97 -6.94 -19.22 22.48
C GLN A 97 -7.19 -19.02 20.98
N GLU A 98 -7.57 -17.82 20.56
CA GLU A 98 -7.72 -17.47 19.15
C GLU A 98 -6.39 -17.43 18.42
N ARG A 99 -5.31 -16.98 19.09
CA ARG A 99 -3.94 -17.02 18.53
C ARG A 99 -3.44 -18.45 18.31
N LEU A 100 -3.80 -19.39 19.20
CA LEU A 100 -3.44 -20.81 19.08
C LEU A 100 -4.26 -21.55 18.03
N ASN A 101 -5.43 -21.03 17.66
CA ASN A 101 -6.33 -21.62 16.69
C ASN A 101 -6.69 -20.62 15.57
N PRO A 102 -5.71 -20.12 14.81
CA PRO A 102 -5.97 -19.09 13.80
C PRO A 102 -6.82 -19.63 12.64
N PRO A 103 -7.52 -18.75 11.91
CA PRO A 103 -8.03 -19.09 10.60
C PRO A 103 -6.85 -19.33 9.65
N ALA A 104 -7.07 -20.16 8.64
CA ALA A 104 -6.08 -20.39 7.60
C ALA A 104 -6.75 -20.44 6.24
N ILE A 105 -6.18 -19.73 5.29
CA ILE A 105 -6.69 -19.65 3.93
C ILE A 105 -6.03 -20.70 3.06
N HIS A 106 -6.84 -21.36 2.23
CA HIS A 106 -6.37 -22.21 1.14
C HIS A 106 -7.06 -21.78 -0.15
N LEU A 107 -6.29 -21.60 -1.21
CA LEU A 107 -6.77 -21.25 -2.53
C LEU A 107 -6.71 -22.47 -3.45
N SER A 108 -7.71 -22.67 -4.30
CA SER A 108 -7.69 -23.75 -5.29
C SER A 108 -6.67 -23.52 -6.41
N ALA A 109 -6.25 -22.27 -6.61
CA ALA A 109 -5.16 -21.88 -7.52
C ALA A 109 -4.56 -20.56 -7.02
N GLU A 110 -3.24 -20.42 -7.11
CA GLU A 110 -2.51 -19.19 -6.80
C GLU A 110 -2.22 -18.38 -8.08
N GLU A 111 -2.25 -19.05 -9.22
CA GLU A 111 -2.08 -18.46 -10.54
C GLU A 111 -3.24 -18.83 -11.45
N LEU A 112 -3.66 -17.91 -12.29
CA LEU A 112 -4.64 -18.12 -13.34
C LEU A 112 -4.08 -17.73 -14.68
N GLN A 113 -4.08 -18.69 -15.61
CA GLN A 113 -3.75 -18.43 -17.00
C GLN A 113 -5.01 -17.92 -17.72
N MET A 114 -5.06 -16.63 -17.99
CA MET A 114 -6.21 -16.00 -18.65
C MET A 114 -6.27 -16.32 -20.16
N GLY A 115 -5.16 -16.81 -20.72
CA GLY A 115 -5.03 -17.08 -22.16
C GLY A 115 -4.97 -15.79 -22.98
N GLU A 116 -5.05 -15.94 -24.29
CA GLU A 116 -5.18 -14.81 -25.21
C GLU A 116 -6.61 -14.27 -25.19
N LEU A 117 -6.72 -12.94 -25.16
CA LEU A 117 -7.98 -12.21 -25.17
C LEU A 117 -8.01 -11.34 -26.43
N GLU A 118 -9.11 -11.39 -27.17
CA GLU A 118 -9.38 -10.40 -28.21
C GLU A 118 -9.84 -9.08 -27.59
N SER A 119 -9.77 -8.01 -28.36
CA SER A 119 -10.28 -6.70 -27.91
C SER A 119 -11.75 -6.82 -27.51
N ASP A 120 -12.10 -6.28 -26.33
CA ASP A 120 -13.43 -6.33 -25.73
C ASP A 120 -13.93 -7.72 -25.27
N GLU A 121 -13.14 -8.78 -25.39
CA GLU A 121 -13.48 -10.09 -24.85
C GLU A 121 -13.37 -10.08 -23.31
N LYS A 122 -14.36 -10.70 -22.64
CA LYS A 122 -14.35 -10.90 -21.19
C LYS A 122 -14.34 -12.37 -20.87
N LYS A 123 -13.30 -12.83 -20.19
CA LYS A 123 -13.23 -14.18 -19.63
C LYS A 123 -13.43 -14.15 -18.13
N ALA A 124 -14.16 -15.14 -17.62
CA ALA A 124 -14.41 -15.28 -16.20
C ALA A 124 -13.79 -16.56 -15.67
N HIS A 125 -13.01 -16.43 -14.61
CA HIS A 125 -12.41 -17.53 -13.88
C HIS A 125 -12.91 -17.55 -12.44
N THR A 126 -12.83 -18.71 -11.80
CA THR A 126 -13.28 -18.87 -10.41
C THR A 126 -12.19 -19.56 -9.62
N ILE A 127 -11.78 -18.94 -8.51
CA ILE A 127 -10.94 -19.54 -7.48
C ILE A 127 -11.82 -19.90 -6.30
N ILE A 128 -11.61 -21.07 -5.71
CA ILE A 128 -12.25 -21.46 -4.46
C ILE A 128 -11.33 -21.05 -3.31
N ILE A 129 -11.87 -20.27 -2.39
CA ILE A 129 -11.23 -19.91 -1.13
C ILE A 129 -11.82 -20.79 -0.05
N LYS A 130 -11.01 -21.55 0.67
CA LYS A 130 -11.42 -22.42 1.77
C LYS A 130 -10.73 -21.99 3.07
N ASN A 131 -11.47 -21.97 4.16
CA ASN A 131 -10.90 -21.85 5.49
C ASN A 131 -10.48 -23.23 6.00
N VAL A 132 -9.18 -23.50 6.03
CA VAL A 132 -8.61 -24.76 6.57
C VAL A 132 -8.12 -24.60 8.01
N GLY A 133 -8.33 -23.42 8.61
CA GLY A 133 -8.00 -23.12 9.99
C GLY A 133 -9.09 -23.57 10.99
N LYS A 134 -8.89 -23.19 12.26
CA LYS A 134 -9.73 -23.61 13.37
C LYS A 134 -10.71 -22.55 13.89
N SER A 135 -10.57 -21.30 13.44
CA SER A 135 -11.47 -20.19 13.76
C SER A 135 -12.09 -19.59 12.50
N ASN A 136 -13.03 -18.66 12.64
CA ASN A 136 -13.68 -18.01 11.52
C ASN A 136 -12.66 -17.17 10.73
N LEU A 137 -12.63 -17.35 9.41
CA LEU A 137 -11.86 -16.53 8.48
C LEU A 137 -12.75 -15.38 8.00
N GLU A 138 -12.34 -14.14 8.26
CA GLU A 138 -13.01 -12.94 7.77
C GLU A 138 -12.16 -12.30 6.67
N ILE A 139 -12.71 -12.18 5.45
CA ILE A 139 -12.07 -11.54 4.29
C ILE A 139 -12.60 -10.11 4.23
N ARG A 140 -11.87 -9.16 4.82
CA ARG A 140 -12.31 -7.77 4.97
C ARG A 140 -12.18 -6.99 3.69
N ASP A 141 -11.08 -7.16 2.97
CA ASP A 141 -10.77 -6.38 1.77
C ASP A 141 -10.24 -7.26 0.64
N LEU A 142 -10.52 -6.85 -0.59
CA LEU A 142 -9.97 -7.41 -1.82
C LEU A 142 -9.34 -6.25 -2.58
N GLN A 143 -8.02 -6.29 -2.70
CA GLN A 143 -7.29 -5.27 -3.44
C GLN A 143 -6.94 -5.79 -4.83
N VAL A 144 -7.31 -5.03 -5.84
CA VAL A 144 -7.03 -5.33 -7.25
C VAL A 144 -6.15 -4.22 -7.80
N PHE A 145 -4.95 -4.57 -8.24
CA PHE A 145 -3.96 -3.59 -8.71
C PHE A 145 -3.97 -3.39 -10.23
N ASN A 146 -4.86 -4.09 -10.93
CA ASN A 146 -5.04 -3.94 -12.37
C ASN A 146 -6.48 -3.53 -12.67
N SER A 147 -6.66 -2.37 -13.31
CA SER A 147 -7.99 -1.82 -13.63
C SER A 147 -8.77 -2.66 -14.65
N ALA A 148 -8.10 -3.54 -15.39
CA ALA A 148 -8.75 -4.45 -16.33
C ALA A 148 -9.38 -5.67 -15.64
N LEU A 149 -9.10 -5.89 -14.34
CA LEU A 149 -9.62 -7.02 -13.58
C LEU A 149 -10.78 -6.60 -12.67
N GLY A 150 -11.89 -7.33 -12.77
CA GLY A 150 -12.99 -7.28 -11.81
C GLY A 150 -12.98 -8.49 -10.89
N VAL A 151 -13.26 -8.30 -9.60
CA VAL A 151 -13.34 -9.39 -8.62
C VAL A 151 -14.64 -9.34 -7.84
N GLN A 152 -15.25 -10.50 -7.64
CA GLN A 152 -16.48 -10.66 -6.85
C GLN A 152 -16.34 -11.82 -5.87
N LEU A 153 -16.58 -11.55 -4.59
CA LEU A 153 -16.55 -12.54 -3.52
C LEU A 153 -17.97 -12.75 -2.98
N LYS A 154 -18.46 -14.00 -2.99
CA LYS A 154 -19.83 -14.31 -2.60
C LYS A 154 -20.03 -14.27 -1.08
N LYS A 155 -19.08 -14.78 -0.30
CA LYS A 155 -19.12 -14.78 1.18
C LYS A 155 -17.79 -14.25 1.71
N ARG A 156 -17.88 -13.38 2.72
CA ARG A 156 -16.70 -12.77 3.36
C ARG A 156 -16.32 -13.41 4.69
N VAL A 157 -17.23 -14.16 5.32
CA VAL A 157 -16.96 -14.87 6.57
C VAL A 157 -17.12 -16.37 6.32
N LEU A 158 -16.07 -17.13 6.60
CA LEU A 158 -16.00 -18.56 6.42
C LEU A 158 -15.73 -19.24 7.76
N LYS A 159 -16.65 -20.08 8.22
CA LYS A 159 -16.41 -20.99 9.35
C LYS A 159 -15.30 -21.98 9.02
N PRO A 160 -14.65 -22.63 10.02
CA PRO A 160 -13.74 -23.73 9.78
C PRO A 160 -14.28 -24.75 8.79
N GLY A 161 -13.50 -25.12 7.78
CA GLY A 161 -13.90 -26.05 6.71
C GLY A 161 -14.79 -25.47 5.61
N ALA A 162 -15.38 -24.29 5.79
CA ALA A 162 -16.23 -23.66 4.79
C ALA A 162 -15.42 -23.04 3.63
N SER A 163 -16.08 -22.89 2.49
CA SER A 163 -15.50 -22.28 1.29
C SER A 163 -16.41 -21.25 0.64
N THR A 164 -15.83 -20.41 -0.20
CA THR A 164 -16.53 -19.45 -1.06
C THR A 164 -15.86 -19.39 -2.43
N LYS A 165 -16.58 -18.84 -3.40
CA LYS A 165 -16.09 -18.61 -4.76
C LYS A 165 -15.65 -17.16 -4.90
N LEU A 166 -14.43 -16.95 -5.38
CA LEU A 166 -13.93 -15.69 -5.89
C LEU A 166 -14.02 -15.73 -7.41
N LYS A 167 -14.89 -14.90 -7.98
CA LYS A 167 -14.99 -14.74 -9.45
C LYS A 167 -14.07 -13.62 -9.89
N ILE A 168 -13.28 -13.88 -10.92
CA ILE A 168 -12.36 -12.94 -11.56
C ILE A 168 -12.79 -12.79 -13.02
N THR A 169 -12.97 -11.54 -13.45
CA THR A 169 -13.41 -11.20 -14.84
C THR A 169 -12.53 -10.11 -15.41
#